data_dc40dfdfa5a46f56fc974515b2ff9c53
#
_entry.id   dc40dfdfa5a46f56fc974515b2ff9c53
#
_cell.length_a   1.000
_cell.length_b   1.000
_cell.length_c   1.000
_cell.angle_alpha   90.00
_cell.angle_beta   90.00
_cell.angle_gamma   90.00
#
_symmetry.space_group_name_H-M   'P 1'
#
loop_
_entity.id
_entity.type
_entity.pdbx_description
1 polymer ?
#
loop_
_entity_poly.entity_id
_entity_poly.type
_entity_poly.pdbx_seq_one_letter_code
_entity_poly.pdbx_strand_id
1 'polypeptide(L)'
;PVEKGAHFYRSLMVDAKGNPINKRNAWATRALVYVRLIPPGAADTVHYRLKVPESASGRVTLKARLHYRKFAWWNTHFAYAGIPDPAQKDATHTADYDDRQFVFAGDASKVSGKLKYVPDLPVVTLAEDAVTLPVAARGAPPRTVQPVLDAKDWERWNDYGIGLLLQGDLKGAEAAFQKATEVAPANPDGWVNIGRVRVQEGDTKGARTVLEKALGLKPELARAHFFYAKALRADGEYDQAIAHLRQVLAQYPRDRVARNELGRTLFLQRKYADAVRELEAVLAIDPEDLQAHYNLMLCYNGLGDAARAGEHQKRYLRFKADESSQALTGAYRRSHAEDNNERQAIHEHESVALGPAPKPAAAAQAKKATLKHPGMSR
;
A
#
# COMPACT_ATOMS: atom_id res chain seq x y z
N PRO A 1 -8.07 -8.01 -22.62
CA PRO A 1 -8.27 -8.93 -21.51
C PRO A 1 -7.10 -8.78 -20.54
N VAL A 2 -7.41 -8.74 -19.25
CA VAL A 2 -6.40 -8.74 -18.18
C VAL A 2 -5.95 -10.18 -18.00
N GLU A 3 -4.66 -10.42 -17.81
CA GLU A 3 -4.14 -11.75 -17.50
C GLU A 3 -4.73 -12.26 -16.19
N LYS A 4 -5.07 -13.54 -16.15
CA LYS A 4 -5.53 -14.19 -14.91
C LYS A 4 -4.40 -14.11 -13.89
N GLY A 5 -4.73 -13.71 -12.66
CA GLY A 5 -3.74 -13.54 -11.59
C GLY A 5 -3.00 -12.20 -11.61
N ALA A 6 -3.40 -11.23 -12.45
CA ALA A 6 -2.83 -9.90 -12.38
C ALA A 6 -3.15 -9.22 -11.04
N HIS A 7 -2.14 -8.62 -10.41
CA HIS A 7 -2.32 -7.77 -9.24
C HIS A 7 -2.86 -6.39 -9.63
N PHE A 8 -3.73 -5.80 -8.82
CA PHE A 8 -4.36 -4.51 -9.09
C PHE A 8 -4.12 -3.49 -7.99
N TYR A 9 -3.57 -2.35 -8.35
CA TYR A 9 -3.52 -1.17 -7.49
C TYR A 9 -4.81 -0.36 -7.64
N ARG A 10 -5.76 -0.59 -6.75
CA ARG A 10 -7.08 0.06 -6.76
C ARG A 10 -7.71 0.11 -5.38
N SER A 11 -8.75 0.94 -5.23
CA SER A 11 -9.69 0.86 -4.11
C SER A 11 -10.96 0.14 -4.58
N LEU A 12 -11.41 -0.84 -3.82
CA LEU A 12 -12.70 -1.50 -4.04
C LEU A 12 -13.68 -1.07 -2.96
N MET A 13 -14.75 -0.42 -3.40
CA MET A 13 -15.77 0.18 -2.55
C MET A 13 -17.12 -0.49 -2.79
N VAL A 14 -17.93 -0.56 -1.75
CA VAL A 14 -19.31 -1.06 -1.83
C VAL A 14 -20.31 -0.07 -1.24
N ASP A 15 -21.54 -0.15 -1.72
CA ASP A 15 -22.69 0.60 -1.22
C ASP A 15 -23.29 0.00 0.07
N ALA A 16 -24.41 0.53 0.54
CA ALA A 16 -25.10 0.06 1.75
C ALA A 16 -25.65 -1.38 1.65
N LYS A 17 -25.80 -1.92 0.45
CA LYS A 17 -26.26 -3.29 0.17
C LYS A 17 -25.10 -4.26 -0.11
N GLY A 18 -23.86 -3.76 -0.12
CA GLY A 18 -22.67 -4.56 -0.43
C GLY A 18 -22.39 -4.69 -1.92
N ASN A 19 -23.02 -3.90 -2.78
CA ASN A 19 -22.75 -3.90 -4.22
C ASN A 19 -21.54 -3.06 -4.56
N PRO A 20 -20.66 -3.47 -5.50
CA PRO A 20 -19.53 -2.68 -5.94
C PRO A 20 -19.94 -1.32 -6.52
N ILE A 21 -19.13 -0.30 -6.22
CA ILE A 21 -19.29 1.03 -6.81
C ILE A 21 -18.76 0.98 -8.25
N ASN A 22 -19.64 0.76 -9.21
CA ASN A 22 -19.30 0.58 -10.63
C ASN A 22 -20.08 1.48 -11.59
N LYS A 23 -20.86 2.46 -11.07
CA LYS A 23 -21.74 3.35 -11.83
C LYS A 23 -21.34 4.82 -11.77
N ARG A 24 -20.10 5.15 -11.44
CA ARG A 24 -19.65 6.51 -11.10
C ARG A 24 -20.40 7.13 -9.91
N ASN A 25 -21.04 6.31 -9.10
CA ASN A 25 -21.84 6.69 -7.93
C ASN A 25 -21.02 6.67 -6.64
N ALA A 26 -19.86 7.36 -6.61
CA ALA A 26 -18.98 7.40 -5.45
C ALA A 26 -19.66 7.87 -4.16
N TRP A 27 -20.69 8.69 -4.25
CA TRP A 27 -21.50 9.16 -3.11
C TRP A 27 -22.27 8.03 -2.39
N ALA A 28 -22.50 6.90 -3.07
CA ALA A 28 -23.16 5.73 -2.46
C ALA A 28 -22.20 4.85 -1.63
N THR A 29 -20.90 5.17 -1.61
CA THR A 29 -19.91 4.42 -0.85
C THR A 29 -20.28 4.36 0.63
N ARG A 30 -20.30 3.15 1.19
CA ARG A 30 -20.52 2.89 2.62
C ARG A 30 -19.37 2.15 3.28
N ALA A 31 -18.67 1.28 2.54
CA ALA A 31 -17.55 0.55 3.05
C ALA A 31 -16.47 0.30 1.99
N LEU A 32 -15.25 0.12 2.45
CA LEU A 32 -14.12 -0.30 1.64
C LEU A 32 -13.92 -1.81 1.82
N VAL A 33 -13.89 -2.56 0.73
CA VAL A 33 -13.49 -3.97 0.77
C VAL A 33 -11.99 -4.06 0.96
N TYR A 34 -11.23 -3.32 0.16
CA TYR A 34 -9.81 -3.09 0.34
C TYR A 34 -9.35 -1.81 -0.36
N VAL A 35 -8.20 -1.31 0.06
CA VAL A 35 -7.44 -0.25 -0.61
C VAL A 35 -6.03 -0.76 -0.83
N ARG A 36 -5.64 -0.91 -2.08
CA ARG A 36 -4.29 -1.29 -2.48
C ARG A 36 -3.73 -0.16 -3.34
N LEU A 37 -2.97 0.71 -2.71
CA LEU A 37 -2.34 1.87 -3.33
C LEU A 37 -0.92 2.01 -2.78
N ILE A 38 -0.03 2.56 -3.58
CA ILE A 38 1.35 2.87 -3.17
C ILE A 38 1.42 4.38 -2.93
N PRO A 39 1.35 4.84 -1.67
CA PRO A 39 1.50 6.26 -1.37
C PRO A 39 2.95 6.73 -1.57
N PRO A 40 3.21 8.05 -1.67
CA PRO A 40 4.56 8.58 -1.77
C PRO A 40 5.47 8.09 -0.65
N GLY A 41 6.68 7.65 -0.99
CA GLY A 41 7.66 7.11 -0.04
C GLY A 41 7.36 5.69 0.46
N ALA A 42 6.37 5.01 -0.12
CA ALA A 42 6.08 3.60 0.14
C ALA A 42 6.40 2.74 -1.09
N ALA A 43 6.45 1.43 -0.85
CA ALA A 43 6.57 0.40 -1.88
C ALA A 43 5.59 -0.74 -1.58
N ASP A 44 5.34 -1.60 -2.55
CA ASP A 44 4.59 -2.83 -2.35
C ASP A 44 5.37 -4.03 -2.90
N THR A 45 5.12 -5.20 -2.34
CA THR A 45 5.72 -6.45 -2.77
C THR A 45 4.61 -7.40 -3.20
N VAL A 46 4.67 -7.87 -4.45
CA VAL A 46 3.66 -8.77 -5.02
C VAL A 46 4.22 -10.18 -5.07
N HIS A 47 3.48 -11.14 -4.53
CA HIS A 47 3.89 -12.53 -4.44
C HIS A 47 3.19 -13.37 -5.52
N TYR A 48 3.98 -14.09 -6.32
CA TYR A 48 3.50 -15.02 -7.32
C TYR A 48 3.96 -16.42 -7.06
N ARG A 49 3.02 -17.38 -7.12
CA ARG A 49 3.34 -18.81 -7.08
C ARG A 49 3.34 -19.38 -8.49
N LEU A 50 4.49 -19.88 -8.92
CA LEU A 50 4.67 -20.56 -10.20
C LEU A 50 4.65 -22.08 -10.00
N LYS A 51 3.71 -22.77 -10.68
CA LYS A 51 3.75 -24.23 -10.81
C LYS A 51 4.63 -24.62 -12.01
N VAL A 52 5.79 -25.15 -11.74
CA VAL A 52 6.68 -25.67 -12.79
C VAL A 52 6.22 -27.08 -13.17
N PRO A 53 5.79 -27.35 -14.43
CA PRO A 53 5.39 -28.68 -14.85
C PRO A 53 6.54 -29.69 -14.73
N GLU A 54 6.21 -30.96 -14.49
CA GLU A 54 7.22 -32.02 -14.39
C GLU A 54 8.04 -32.22 -15.70
N SER A 55 7.43 -31.85 -16.84
CA SER A 55 8.09 -31.89 -18.14
C SER A 55 9.01 -30.72 -18.43
N ALA A 56 9.02 -29.69 -17.56
CA ALA A 56 9.85 -28.52 -17.78
C ALA A 56 11.33 -28.87 -17.60
N SER A 57 12.16 -28.42 -18.52
CA SER A 57 13.60 -28.60 -18.53
C SER A 57 14.32 -27.36 -19.03
N GLY A 58 15.62 -27.27 -18.78
CA GLY A 58 16.42 -26.14 -19.25
C GLY A 58 16.23 -24.87 -18.42
N ARG A 59 15.58 -23.86 -18.93
CA ARG A 59 15.44 -22.54 -18.29
C ARG A 59 14.00 -22.04 -18.41
N VAL A 60 13.54 -21.36 -17.36
CA VAL A 60 12.26 -20.65 -17.31
C VAL A 60 12.54 -19.16 -17.22
N THR A 61 11.89 -18.35 -18.05
CA THR A 61 11.96 -16.90 -17.99
C THR A 61 10.67 -16.35 -17.38
N LEU A 62 10.78 -15.62 -16.29
CA LEU A 62 9.70 -14.86 -15.67
C LEU A 62 9.79 -13.43 -16.16
N LYS A 63 8.66 -12.86 -16.59
CA LYS A 63 8.56 -11.46 -16.98
C LYS A 63 7.48 -10.78 -16.13
N ALA A 64 7.82 -9.67 -15.51
CA ALA A 64 6.90 -8.81 -14.80
C ALA A 64 6.71 -7.51 -15.57
N ARG A 65 5.47 -7.02 -15.64
CA ARG A 65 5.13 -5.74 -16.25
C ARG A 65 4.18 -4.97 -15.37
N LEU A 66 4.48 -3.70 -15.16
CA LEU A 66 3.57 -2.76 -14.52
C LEU A 66 2.85 -1.95 -15.59
N HIS A 67 1.54 -2.09 -15.63
CA HIS A 67 0.69 -1.40 -16.59
C HIS A 67 -0.12 -0.30 -15.90
N TYR A 68 -0.33 0.79 -16.62
CA TYR A 68 -1.21 1.88 -16.22
C TYR A 68 -2.34 2.07 -17.21
N ARG A 69 -3.56 2.24 -16.66
CA ARG A 69 -4.74 2.67 -17.42
C ARG A 69 -5.42 3.80 -16.65
N LYS A 70 -5.74 4.91 -17.35
CA LYS A 70 -6.28 6.13 -16.72
C LYS A 70 -7.61 5.89 -15.99
N PHE A 71 -8.51 5.09 -16.57
CA PHE A 71 -9.80 4.74 -15.99
C PHE A 71 -10.02 3.23 -16.00
N ALA A 72 -10.70 2.72 -14.99
CA ALA A 72 -11.14 1.33 -14.99
C ALA A 72 -12.07 1.04 -16.19
N TRP A 73 -12.07 -0.21 -16.65
CA TRP A 73 -12.86 -0.65 -17.78
C TRP A 73 -14.35 -0.33 -17.61
N TRP A 74 -14.94 -0.67 -16.49
CA TRP A 74 -16.34 -0.42 -16.16
C TRP A 74 -16.69 1.08 -16.16
N ASN A 75 -15.79 1.96 -15.73
CA ASN A 75 -16.01 3.40 -15.72
C ASN A 75 -16.19 3.95 -17.15
N THR A 76 -15.38 3.48 -18.09
CA THR A 76 -15.48 3.85 -19.50
C THR A 76 -16.77 3.30 -20.11
N HIS A 77 -17.07 2.02 -19.88
CA HIS A 77 -18.25 1.37 -20.42
C HIS A 77 -19.55 1.96 -19.87
N PHE A 78 -19.62 2.23 -18.56
CA PHE A 78 -20.75 2.89 -17.96
C PHE A 78 -21.09 4.23 -18.61
N ALA A 79 -20.06 5.03 -18.97
CA ALA A 79 -20.27 6.31 -19.62
C ALA A 79 -20.89 6.22 -21.01
N TYR A 80 -20.66 5.10 -21.71
CA TYR A 80 -21.07 4.93 -23.12
C TYR A 80 -22.20 3.94 -23.31
N ALA A 81 -22.23 2.85 -22.58
CA ALA A 81 -23.14 1.75 -22.89
C ALA A 81 -23.62 0.95 -21.67
N GLY A 82 -23.40 1.46 -20.45
CA GLY A 82 -23.86 0.81 -19.23
C GLY A 82 -25.39 0.88 -19.11
N ILE A 83 -25.98 -0.26 -18.78
CA ILE A 83 -27.41 -0.37 -18.45
C ILE A 83 -27.58 -1.09 -17.12
N PRO A 84 -28.65 -0.79 -16.35
CA PRO A 84 -28.98 -1.55 -15.16
C PRO A 84 -29.21 -3.02 -15.47
N ASP A 85 -28.80 -3.93 -14.59
CA ASP A 85 -29.03 -5.36 -14.78
C ASP A 85 -30.55 -5.65 -14.74
N PRO A 86 -31.16 -6.10 -15.84
CA PRO A 86 -32.58 -6.38 -15.89
C PRO A 86 -32.99 -7.61 -15.05
N ALA A 87 -32.02 -8.45 -14.63
CA ALA A 87 -32.28 -9.62 -13.79
C ALA A 87 -32.49 -9.26 -12.32
N GLN A 88 -32.03 -8.08 -11.85
CA GLN A 88 -32.21 -7.62 -10.49
C GLN A 88 -33.60 -6.99 -10.30
N LYS A 89 -34.61 -7.85 -10.08
CA LYS A 89 -36.01 -7.45 -9.92
C LYS A 89 -36.34 -6.90 -8.54
N ASP A 90 -35.55 -7.23 -7.55
CA ASP A 90 -35.70 -6.84 -6.14
C ASP A 90 -35.01 -5.53 -5.80
N ALA A 91 -34.28 -4.95 -6.74
CA ALA A 91 -33.58 -3.70 -6.56
C ALA A 91 -34.55 -2.51 -6.55
N THR A 92 -34.30 -1.54 -5.68
CA THR A 92 -35.05 -0.29 -5.64
C THR A 92 -34.58 0.63 -6.76
N HIS A 93 -35.51 1.15 -7.57
CA HIS A 93 -35.18 2.16 -8.55
C HIS A 93 -36.32 3.17 -8.73
N THR A 94 -35.92 4.42 -8.89
CA THR A 94 -36.78 5.56 -9.21
C THR A 94 -36.14 6.32 -10.36
N ALA A 95 -36.74 7.42 -10.81
CA ALA A 95 -36.15 8.29 -11.81
C ALA A 95 -34.75 8.82 -11.40
N ASP A 96 -34.55 9.05 -10.10
CA ASP A 96 -33.35 9.66 -9.56
C ASP A 96 -32.40 8.66 -8.85
N TYR A 97 -32.86 7.44 -8.61
CA TYR A 97 -32.13 6.44 -7.85
C TYR A 97 -32.30 5.03 -8.42
N ASP A 98 -31.18 4.37 -8.66
CA ASP A 98 -31.14 2.98 -9.15
C ASP A 98 -30.00 2.24 -8.49
N ASP A 99 -30.29 1.26 -7.65
CA ASP A 99 -29.30 0.45 -6.92
C ASP A 99 -28.97 -0.89 -7.60
N ARG A 100 -29.54 -1.16 -8.79
CA ARG A 100 -29.19 -2.34 -9.57
C ARG A 100 -27.71 -2.30 -9.99
N GLN A 101 -27.11 -3.47 -10.11
CA GLN A 101 -25.83 -3.61 -10.78
C GLN A 101 -25.95 -3.18 -12.25
N PHE A 102 -24.86 -2.71 -12.83
CA PHE A 102 -24.81 -2.37 -14.25
C PHE A 102 -24.14 -3.50 -15.03
N VAL A 103 -24.76 -3.88 -16.13
CA VAL A 103 -24.17 -4.70 -17.18
C VAL A 103 -23.75 -3.79 -18.35
N PHE A 104 -22.60 -4.06 -18.96
CA PHE A 104 -22.05 -3.23 -20.02
C PHE A 104 -22.41 -3.76 -21.42
N ALA A 105 -23.68 -3.96 -21.64
CA ALA A 105 -24.27 -4.47 -22.89
C ALA A 105 -25.17 -3.44 -23.59
N GLY A 106 -25.08 -2.16 -23.24
CA GLY A 106 -25.90 -1.12 -23.81
C GLY A 106 -25.44 -0.68 -25.19
N ASP A 107 -26.26 0.18 -25.81
CA ASP A 107 -26.04 0.71 -27.17
C ASP A 107 -25.31 2.06 -27.12
N ALA A 108 -24.03 2.07 -27.49
CA ALA A 108 -23.21 3.28 -27.50
C ALA A 108 -23.68 4.31 -28.55
N SER A 109 -24.50 3.94 -29.55
CA SER A 109 -24.99 4.86 -30.55
C SER A 109 -25.89 5.97 -29.97
N LYS A 110 -26.53 5.70 -28.83
CA LYS A 110 -27.47 6.60 -28.14
C LYS A 110 -26.81 7.63 -27.21
N VAL A 111 -25.49 7.55 -27.01
CA VAL A 111 -24.82 8.55 -26.15
C VAL A 111 -24.81 9.93 -26.81
N SER A 112 -24.87 10.99 -25.99
CA SER A 112 -24.91 12.36 -26.46
C SER A 112 -23.59 12.88 -27.05
N GLY A 113 -22.45 12.23 -26.72
CA GLY A 113 -21.13 12.62 -27.21
C GLY A 113 -20.90 12.38 -28.68
N LYS A 114 -19.82 12.94 -29.24
CA LYS A 114 -19.41 12.76 -30.66
C LYS A 114 -19.00 11.30 -30.94
N LEU A 115 -18.37 10.61 -30.01
CA LEU A 115 -17.97 9.22 -30.16
C LEU A 115 -19.19 8.31 -29.98
N LYS A 116 -19.52 7.52 -30.97
CA LYS A 116 -20.64 6.57 -30.98
C LYS A 116 -20.17 5.13 -30.79
N TYR A 117 -19.05 4.95 -30.11
CA TYR A 117 -18.47 3.67 -29.75
C TYR A 117 -17.76 3.82 -28.39
N VAL A 118 -17.61 2.73 -27.66
CA VAL A 118 -16.81 2.73 -26.42
C VAL A 118 -15.33 2.85 -26.77
N PRO A 119 -14.65 3.94 -26.39
CA PRO A 119 -13.24 4.09 -26.75
C PRO A 119 -12.38 3.06 -26.01
N ASP A 120 -11.44 2.47 -26.73
CA ASP A 120 -10.41 1.64 -26.12
C ASP A 120 -9.30 2.55 -25.58
N LEU A 121 -9.29 2.72 -24.26
CA LEU A 121 -8.27 3.55 -23.60
C LEU A 121 -6.94 2.80 -23.60
N PRO A 122 -5.83 3.46 -23.94
CA PRO A 122 -4.54 2.82 -23.99
C PRO A 122 -4.13 2.30 -22.62
N VAL A 123 -3.52 1.12 -22.63
CA VAL A 123 -2.77 0.57 -21.49
C VAL A 123 -1.30 0.85 -21.74
N VAL A 124 -0.67 1.59 -20.85
CA VAL A 124 0.74 1.99 -20.98
C VAL A 124 1.58 1.12 -20.04
N THR A 125 2.66 0.54 -20.57
CA THR A 125 3.64 -0.15 -19.73
C THR A 125 4.55 0.90 -19.08
N LEU A 126 4.52 0.98 -17.76
CA LEU A 126 5.34 1.90 -16.97
C LEU A 126 6.73 1.32 -16.71
N ALA A 127 6.80 0.02 -16.44
CA ALA A 127 8.04 -0.69 -16.19
C ALA A 127 7.90 -2.16 -16.60
N GLU A 128 9.01 -2.77 -16.97
CA GLU A 128 9.10 -4.23 -17.14
C GLU A 128 10.46 -4.73 -16.70
N ASP A 129 10.48 -5.96 -16.21
CA ASP A 129 11.71 -6.69 -15.86
C ASP A 129 11.55 -8.17 -16.17
N ALA A 130 12.69 -8.87 -16.31
CA ALA A 130 12.69 -10.28 -16.62
C ALA A 130 13.86 -10.99 -15.93
N VAL A 131 13.57 -12.15 -15.33
CA VAL A 131 14.59 -13.03 -14.78
C VAL A 131 14.49 -14.42 -15.41
N THR A 132 15.64 -15.02 -15.71
CA THR A 132 15.72 -16.36 -16.27
C THR A 132 16.42 -17.29 -15.28
N LEU A 133 15.69 -18.31 -14.84
CA LEU A 133 16.13 -19.28 -13.85
C LEU A 133 16.33 -20.65 -14.49
N PRO A 134 17.38 -21.41 -14.08
CA PRO A 134 17.52 -22.79 -14.50
C PRO A 134 16.48 -23.66 -13.80
N VAL A 135 15.92 -24.63 -14.51
CA VAL A 135 15.07 -25.67 -13.92
C VAL A 135 15.97 -26.73 -13.29
N ALA A 136 15.83 -26.98 -12.00
CA ALA A 136 16.58 -27.99 -11.29
C ALA A 136 16.10 -29.42 -11.68
N ALA A 137 16.99 -30.39 -11.68
CA ALA A 137 16.62 -31.80 -11.83
C ALA A 137 15.70 -32.21 -10.66
N ARG A 138 14.77 -33.16 -10.92
CA ARG A 138 13.87 -33.69 -9.88
C ARG A 138 14.70 -34.29 -8.72
N GLY A 139 14.37 -33.90 -7.49
CA GLY A 139 15.09 -34.34 -6.30
C GLY A 139 16.40 -33.59 -6.01
N ALA A 140 16.80 -32.65 -6.85
CA ALA A 140 17.93 -31.80 -6.53
C ALA A 140 17.60 -30.92 -5.29
N PRO A 141 18.57 -30.70 -4.40
CA PRO A 141 18.33 -29.78 -3.26
C PRO A 141 18.01 -28.38 -3.75
N PRO A 142 17.17 -27.64 -3.02
CA PRO A 142 16.87 -26.25 -3.35
C PRO A 142 18.18 -25.45 -3.46
N ARG A 143 18.36 -24.76 -4.58
CA ARG A 143 19.46 -23.82 -4.72
C ARG A 143 19.07 -22.48 -4.12
N THR A 144 19.80 -22.05 -3.11
CA THR A 144 19.71 -20.67 -2.65
C THR A 144 20.33 -19.77 -3.71
N VAL A 145 19.51 -19.02 -4.42
CA VAL A 145 20.02 -17.99 -5.35
C VAL A 145 20.54 -16.85 -4.48
N GLN A 146 21.87 -16.70 -4.45
CA GLN A 146 22.46 -15.51 -3.85
C GLN A 146 22.34 -14.37 -4.87
N PRO A 147 21.64 -13.28 -4.54
CA PRO A 147 21.57 -12.15 -5.45
C PRO A 147 22.94 -11.52 -5.60
N VAL A 148 23.30 -11.16 -6.83
CA VAL A 148 24.48 -10.32 -7.07
C VAL A 148 24.19 -8.93 -6.51
N LEU A 149 25.04 -8.48 -5.58
CA LEU A 149 24.90 -7.15 -4.97
C LEU A 149 25.63 -6.12 -5.85
N ASP A 150 24.88 -5.17 -6.39
CA ASP A 150 25.41 -3.99 -7.07
C ASP A 150 25.16 -2.76 -6.20
N ALA A 151 26.16 -1.88 -6.08
CA ALA A 151 26.03 -0.63 -5.34
C ALA A 151 24.86 0.25 -5.82
N LYS A 152 24.43 0.09 -7.07
CA LYS A 152 23.27 0.76 -7.66
C LYS A 152 21.91 0.18 -7.22
N ASP A 153 21.91 -1.01 -6.63
CA ASP A 153 20.70 -1.72 -6.23
C ASP A 153 20.19 -1.32 -4.84
N TRP A 154 20.78 -0.30 -4.21
CA TRP A 154 20.40 0.11 -2.86
C TRP A 154 18.89 0.41 -2.76
N GLU A 155 18.38 1.24 -3.65
CA GLU A 155 16.96 1.64 -3.66
C GLU A 155 16.05 0.42 -3.83
N ARG A 156 16.40 -0.49 -4.73
CA ARG A 156 15.64 -1.71 -4.96
C ARG A 156 15.52 -2.58 -3.69
N TRP A 157 16.62 -2.78 -2.96
CA TRP A 157 16.60 -3.54 -1.71
C TRP A 157 15.83 -2.81 -0.61
N ASN A 158 15.98 -1.50 -0.54
CA ASN A 158 15.23 -0.66 0.40
C ASN A 158 13.73 -0.73 0.14
N ASP A 159 13.30 -0.56 -1.10
CA ASP A 159 11.90 -0.57 -1.49
C ASP A 159 11.26 -1.96 -1.31
N TYR A 160 12.01 -3.02 -1.65
CA TYR A 160 11.58 -4.38 -1.35
C TYR A 160 11.35 -4.59 0.15
N GLY A 161 12.28 -4.14 0.97
CA GLY A 161 12.14 -4.18 2.44
C GLY A 161 10.96 -3.35 2.95
N ILE A 162 10.69 -2.18 2.38
CA ILE A 162 9.52 -1.35 2.72
C ILE A 162 8.23 -2.09 2.39
N GLY A 163 8.12 -2.69 1.21
CA GLY A 163 6.95 -3.47 0.82
C GLY A 163 6.66 -4.62 1.78
N LEU A 164 7.67 -5.43 2.12
CA LEU A 164 7.56 -6.53 3.08
C LEU A 164 7.18 -6.03 4.48
N LEU A 165 7.77 -4.93 4.93
CA LEU A 165 7.47 -4.32 6.23
C LEU A 165 6.01 -3.87 6.34
N LEU A 166 5.48 -3.25 5.28
CA LEU A 166 4.09 -2.80 5.24
C LEU A 166 3.09 -3.96 5.19
N GLN A 167 3.51 -5.09 4.67
CA GLN A 167 2.74 -6.35 4.70
C GLN A 167 2.84 -7.09 6.04
N GLY A 168 3.77 -6.69 6.91
CA GLY A 168 3.99 -7.35 8.21
C GLY A 168 4.98 -8.53 8.16
N ASP A 169 5.63 -8.77 7.03
CA ASP A 169 6.76 -9.71 6.95
C ASP A 169 8.03 -9.05 7.48
N LEU A 170 8.14 -9.03 8.82
CA LEU A 170 9.24 -8.34 9.50
C LEU A 170 10.59 -9.01 9.21
N LYS A 171 10.63 -10.34 9.14
CA LYS A 171 11.87 -11.09 8.88
C LYS A 171 12.37 -10.90 7.45
N GLY A 172 11.47 -10.97 6.49
CA GLY A 172 11.79 -10.66 5.09
C GLY A 172 12.26 -9.22 4.92
N ALA A 173 11.59 -8.27 5.59
CA ALA A 173 11.96 -6.86 5.57
C ALA A 173 13.36 -6.63 6.17
N GLU A 174 13.67 -7.22 7.33
CA GLU A 174 15.01 -7.12 7.93
C GLU A 174 16.09 -7.64 6.99
N ALA A 175 15.87 -8.82 6.41
CA ALA A 175 16.82 -9.41 5.46
C ALA A 175 17.06 -8.52 4.22
N ALA A 176 16.00 -7.90 3.68
CA ALA A 176 16.11 -6.97 2.56
C ALA A 176 16.88 -5.69 2.95
N PHE A 177 16.59 -5.11 4.13
CA PHE A 177 17.33 -3.95 4.61
C PHE A 177 18.78 -4.25 4.95
N GLN A 178 19.10 -5.48 5.41
CA GLN A 178 20.47 -5.93 5.56
C GLN A 178 21.21 -5.90 4.22
N LYS A 179 20.57 -6.37 3.13
CA LYS A 179 21.14 -6.23 1.78
C LYS A 179 21.36 -4.78 1.38
N ALA A 180 20.42 -3.89 1.69
CA ALA A 180 20.60 -2.44 1.46
C ALA A 180 21.82 -1.89 2.22
N THR A 181 22.08 -2.35 3.46
CA THR A 181 23.26 -1.90 4.24
C THR A 181 24.56 -2.54 3.76
N GLU A 182 24.53 -3.75 3.22
CA GLU A 182 25.69 -4.39 2.58
C GLU A 182 26.12 -3.64 1.32
N VAL A 183 25.14 -3.19 0.52
CA VAL A 183 25.36 -2.45 -0.72
C VAL A 183 25.79 -1.01 -0.45
N ALA A 184 25.23 -0.34 0.54
CA ALA A 184 25.48 1.07 0.86
C ALA A 184 25.66 1.29 2.38
N PRO A 185 26.77 0.81 2.98
CA PRO A 185 26.94 0.84 4.44
C PRO A 185 27.02 2.25 5.03
N ALA A 186 27.40 3.25 4.24
CA ALA A 186 27.43 4.65 4.63
C ALA A 186 26.08 5.37 4.52
N ASN A 187 25.07 4.73 3.91
CA ASN A 187 23.73 5.28 3.86
C ASN A 187 23.00 4.96 5.18
N PRO A 188 22.55 5.97 5.96
CA PRO A 188 21.91 5.72 7.24
C PRO A 188 20.51 5.10 7.12
N ASP A 189 19.83 5.24 5.97
CA ASP A 189 18.44 4.84 5.80
C ASP A 189 18.22 3.33 5.96
N GLY A 190 19.15 2.50 5.47
CA GLY A 190 19.08 1.04 5.67
C GLY A 190 19.15 0.66 7.15
N TRP A 191 20.04 1.32 7.91
CA TRP A 191 20.17 1.12 9.36
C TRP A 191 18.92 1.55 10.13
N VAL A 192 18.33 2.70 9.74
CA VAL A 192 17.06 3.19 10.32
C VAL A 192 15.94 2.18 10.06
N ASN A 193 15.85 1.63 8.87
CA ASN A 193 14.80 0.69 8.52
C ASN A 193 14.96 -0.65 9.27
N ILE A 194 16.17 -1.16 9.47
CA ILE A 194 16.42 -2.31 10.36
C ILE A 194 15.97 -1.97 11.79
N GLY A 195 16.32 -0.80 12.30
CA GLY A 195 15.87 -0.34 13.62
C GLY A 195 14.34 -0.27 13.74
N ARG A 196 13.67 0.21 12.70
CA ARG A 196 12.20 0.23 12.62
C ARG A 196 11.60 -1.17 12.71
N VAL A 197 12.15 -2.14 11.98
CA VAL A 197 11.71 -3.54 12.03
C VAL A 197 11.87 -4.09 13.45
N ARG A 198 13.05 -3.94 14.04
CA ARG A 198 13.36 -4.45 15.39
C ARG A 198 12.48 -3.83 16.47
N VAL A 199 12.17 -2.53 16.38
CA VAL A 199 11.18 -1.90 17.27
C VAL A 199 9.81 -2.56 17.15
N GLN A 200 9.38 -2.93 15.94
CA GLN A 200 8.11 -3.63 15.73
C GLN A 200 8.11 -5.07 16.24
N GLU A 201 9.25 -5.75 16.18
CA GLU A 201 9.45 -7.09 16.75
C GLU A 201 9.58 -7.09 18.28
N GLY A 202 9.82 -5.91 18.88
CA GLY A 202 10.08 -5.77 20.30
C GLY A 202 11.54 -5.99 20.70
N ASP A 203 12.46 -6.16 19.72
CA ASP A 203 13.91 -6.18 19.98
C ASP A 203 14.44 -4.75 20.15
N THR A 204 14.13 -4.15 21.29
CA THR A 204 14.52 -2.78 21.60
C THR A 204 16.03 -2.59 21.68
N LYS A 205 16.75 -3.57 22.23
CA LYS A 205 18.20 -3.53 22.36
C LYS A 205 18.88 -3.59 21.00
N GLY A 206 18.48 -4.53 20.16
CA GLY A 206 19.00 -4.64 18.79
C GLY A 206 18.63 -3.42 17.94
N ALA A 207 17.43 -2.85 18.14
CA ALA A 207 17.00 -1.61 17.49
C ALA A 207 17.92 -0.44 17.85
N ARG A 208 18.21 -0.24 19.13
CA ARG A 208 19.10 0.85 19.60
C ARG A 208 20.47 0.76 18.98
N THR A 209 21.07 -0.42 18.95
CA THR A 209 22.41 -0.64 18.36
C THR A 209 22.50 -0.17 16.90
N VAL A 210 21.51 -0.55 16.08
CA VAL A 210 21.54 -0.15 14.65
C VAL A 210 21.16 1.31 14.45
N LEU A 211 20.28 1.86 15.28
CA LEU A 211 19.90 3.27 15.24
C LEU A 211 21.02 4.20 15.71
N GLU A 212 21.82 3.78 16.69
CA GLU A 212 23.05 4.47 17.08
C GLU A 212 24.04 4.54 15.92
N LYS A 213 24.15 3.45 15.13
CA LYS A 213 24.99 3.46 13.94
C LYS A 213 24.44 4.45 12.90
N ALA A 214 23.11 4.50 12.69
CA ALA A 214 22.50 5.47 11.80
C ALA A 214 22.77 6.93 12.26
N LEU A 215 22.63 7.20 13.57
CA LEU A 215 22.91 8.50 14.15
C LEU A 215 24.41 8.86 14.11
N GLY A 216 25.29 7.86 14.21
CA GLY A 216 26.74 8.06 14.00
C GLY A 216 27.07 8.51 12.56
N LEU A 217 26.31 8.03 11.57
CA LEU A 217 26.44 8.44 10.18
C LEU A 217 25.80 9.82 9.91
N LYS A 218 24.66 10.08 10.55
CA LYS A 218 23.88 11.32 10.37
C LYS A 218 23.20 11.73 11.68
N PRO A 219 23.89 12.53 12.53
CA PRO A 219 23.41 12.85 13.87
C PRO A 219 22.05 13.57 13.93
N GLU A 220 21.71 14.34 12.91
CA GLU A 220 20.46 15.09 12.83
C GLU A 220 19.31 14.33 12.19
N LEU A 221 19.44 13.02 11.88
CA LEU A 221 18.45 12.27 11.16
C LEU A 221 17.18 12.05 11.97
N ALA A 222 16.14 12.84 11.71
CA ALA A 222 14.88 12.83 12.47
C ALA A 222 14.23 11.43 12.53
N ARG A 223 14.26 10.65 11.45
CA ARG A 223 13.71 9.29 11.44
C ARG A 223 14.45 8.35 12.40
N ALA A 224 15.77 8.48 12.50
CA ALA A 224 16.56 7.70 13.46
C ALA A 224 16.20 8.09 14.90
N HIS A 225 16.13 9.38 15.21
CA HIS A 225 15.68 9.86 16.52
C HIS A 225 14.28 9.37 16.87
N PHE A 226 13.35 9.37 15.93
CA PHE A 226 11.98 8.91 16.16
C PHE A 226 11.93 7.43 16.57
N PHE A 227 12.58 6.54 15.82
CA PHE A 227 12.58 5.11 16.14
C PHE A 227 13.43 4.79 17.38
N TYR A 228 14.50 5.53 17.60
CA TYR A 228 15.30 5.42 18.83
C TYR A 228 14.47 5.78 20.07
N ALA A 229 13.71 6.88 20.00
CA ALA A 229 12.77 7.26 21.06
C ALA A 229 11.72 6.18 21.33
N LYS A 230 11.21 5.52 20.28
CA LYS A 230 10.26 4.41 20.46
C LYS A 230 10.89 3.21 21.18
N ALA A 231 12.13 2.86 20.86
CA ALA A 231 12.87 1.81 21.56
C ALA A 231 13.10 2.19 23.04
N LEU A 232 13.59 3.40 23.30
CA LEU A 232 13.80 3.92 24.66
C LEU A 232 12.50 3.93 25.49
N ARG A 233 11.39 4.38 24.90
CA ARG A 233 10.08 4.36 25.56
C ARG A 233 9.63 2.95 25.94
N ALA A 234 9.89 1.98 25.07
CA ALA A 234 9.54 0.58 25.34
C ALA A 234 10.38 0.00 26.49
N ASP A 235 11.61 0.47 26.64
CA ASP A 235 12.50 0.11 27.77
C ASP A 235 12.22 0.91 29.05
N GLY A 236 11.27 1.88 29.03
CA GLY A 236 10.96 2.74 30.17
C GLY A 236 11.89 3.95 30.36
N GLU A 237 12.81 4.16 29.43
CA GLU A 237 13.77 5.30 29.47
C GLU A 237 13.10 6.58 28.91
N TYR A 238 12.03 7.02 29.57
CA TYR A 238 11.13 8.07 29.09
C TYR A 238 11.80 9.43 28.89
N ASP A 239 12.72 9.85 29.78
CA ASP A 239 13.38 11.16 29.67
C ASP A 239 14.24 11.24 28.42
N GLN A 240 14.98 10.19 28.10
CA GLN A 240 15.76 10.10 26.88
C GLN A 240 14.86 10.05 25.64
N ALA A 241 13.77 9.26 25.69
CA ALA A 241 12.79 9.20 24.60
C ALA A 241 12.21 10.59 24.29
N ILE A 242 11.85 11.37 25.32
CA ILE A 242 11.35 12.74 25.18
C ILE A 242 12.39 13.64 24.52
N ALA A 243 13.67 13.54 24.94
CA ALA A 243 14.74 14.33 24.34
C ALA A 243 14.86 14.08 22.83
N HIS A 244 14.85 12.82 22.41
CA HIS A 244 14.90 12.46 20.99
C HIS A 244 13.64 12.91 20.22
N LEU A 245 12.45 12.78 20.79
CA LEU A 245 11.21 13.28 20.15
C LEU A 245 11.22 14.80 19.99
N ARG A 246 11.78 15.53 20.93
CA ARG A 246 11.96 16.99 20.82
C ARG A 246 12.91 17.37 19.68
N GLN A 247 13.96 16.58 19.44
CA GLN A 247 14.85 16.81 18.26
C GLN A 247 14.10 16.61 16.96
N VAL A 248 13.22 15.61 16.87
CA VAL A 248 12.33 15.44 15.70
C VAL A 248 11.44 16.66 15.52
N LEU A 249 10.79 17.12 16.60
CA LEU A 249 9.85 18.25 16.54
C LEU A 249 10.54 19.60 16.34
N ALA A 250 11.82 19.74 16.66
CA ALA A 250 12.60 20.93 16.32
C ALA A 250 12.78 21.07 14.79
N GLN A 251 12.89 19.95 14.06
CA GLN A 251 12.98 19.95 12.59
C GLN A 251 11.59 19.96 11.94
N TYR A 252 10.64 19.24 12.51
CA TYR A 252 9.27 19.06 11.97
C TYR A 252 8.21 19.44 13.01
N PRO A 253 8.00 20.74 13.27
CA PRO A 253 7.11 21.20 14.36
C PRO A 253 5.66 20.76 14.21
N ARG A 254 5.22 20.40 13.01
CA ARG A 254 3.85 19.97 12.71
C ARG A 254 3.72 18.44 12.52
N ASP A 255 4.75 17.66 12.88
CA ASP A 255 4.67 16.20 12.79
C ASP A 255 3.72 15.67 13.88
N ARG A 256 2.52 15.26 13.47
CA ARG A 256 1.49 14.73 14.35
C ARG A 256 1.90 13.41 15.02
N VAL A 257 2.64 12.57 14.28
CA VAL A 257 3.05 11.25 14.78
C VAL A 257 4.08 11.42 15.90
N ALA A 258 5.08 12.28 15.73
CA ALA A 258 6.07 12.58 16.74
C ALA A 258 5.43 13.26 17.98
N ARG A 259 4.44 14.17 17.78
CA ARG A 259 3.71 14.79 18.91
C ARG A 259 2.84 13.80 19.66
N ASN A 260 2.15 12.90 18.98
CA ASN A 260 1.38 11.83 19.63
C ASN A 260 2.29 10.93 20.46
N GLU A 261 3.46 10.54 19.94
CA GLU A 261 4.44 9.74 20.68
C GLU A 261 4.99 10.50 21.89
N LEU A 262 5.26 11.81 21.77
CA LEU A 262 5.69 12.66 22.88
C LEU A 262 4.60 12.75 23.94
N GLY A 263 3.35 13.04 23.56
CA GLY A 263 2.22 13.09 24.49
C GLY A 263 2.01 11.78 25.21
N ARG A 264 2.09 10.65 24.49
CA ARG A 264 2.01 9.32 25.09
C ARG A 264 3.16 9.03 26.07
N THR A 265 4.39 9.45 25.74
CA THR A 265 5.55 9.24 26.62
C THR A 265 5.43 10.08 27.90
N LEU A 266 4.97 11.33 27.79
CA LEU A 266 4.68 12.20 28.93
C LEU A 266 3.55 11.62 29.81
N PHE A 267 2.51 11.05 29.22
CA PHE A 267 1.45 10.35 29.94
C PHE A 267 2.00 9.19 30.77
N LEU A 268 2.91 8.37 30.21
CA LEU A 268 3.53 7.26 30.92
C LEU A 268 4.37 7.74 32.13
N GLN A 269 4.95 8.94 32.05
CA GLN A 269 5.60 9.60 33.19
C GLN A 269 4.61 10.28 34.14
N ARG A 270 3.31 10.17 33.95
CA ARG A 270 2.27 10.89 34.72
C ARG A 270 2.35 12.41 34.60
N LYS A 271 3.06 12.95 33.63
CA LYS A 271 3.13 14.39 33.33
C LYS A 271 1.91 14.77 32.46
N TYR A 272 0.72 14.57 33.03
CA TYR A 272 -0.55 14.66 32.28
C TYR A 272 -0.79 16.03 31.66
N ALA A 273 -0.50 17.12 32.37
CA ALA A 273 -0.70 18.47 31.87
C ALA A 273 0.21 18.77 30.66
N ASP A 274 1.46 18.27 30.69
CA ASP A 274 2.38 18.42 29.58
C ASP A 274 1.93 17.58 28.37
N ALA A 275 1.48 16.35 28.63
CA ALA A 275 0.91 15.48 27.60
C ALA A 275 -0.30 16.11 26.92
N VAL A 276 -1.21 16.73 27.68
CA VAL A 276 -2.37 17.45 27.15
C VAL A 276 -1.94 18.53 26.16
N ARG A 277 -0.95 19.38 26.50
CA ARG A 277 -0.48 20.45 25.61
C ARG A 277 0.02 19.91 24.26
N GLU A 278 0.79 18.83 24.29
CA GLU A 278 1.29 18.23 23.04
C GLU A 278 0.17 17.60 22.20
N LEU A 279 -0.78 16.93 22.83
CA LEU A 279 -1.90 16.28 22.16
C LEU A 279 -2.93 17.29 21.63
N GLU A 280 -3.17 18.39 22.34
CA GLU A 280 -4.00 19.50 21.82
C GLU A 280 -3.36 20.15 20.60
N ALA A 281 -2.03 20.27 20.56
CA ALA A 281 -1.32 20.73 19.38
C ALA A 281 -1.46 19.76 18.19
N VAL A 282 -1.66 18.46 18.41
CA VAL A 282 -2.06 17.50 17.35
C VAL A 282 -3.45 17.85 16.82
N LEU A 283 -4.43 18.05 17.71
CA LEU A 283 -5.80 18.36 17.32
C LEU A 283 -5.93 19.73 16.63
N ALA A 284 -5.03 20.66 16.88
CA ALA A 284 -4.96 21.91 16.14
C ALA A 284 -4.53 21.71 14.67
N ILE A 285 -3.87 20.60 14.35
CA ILE A 285 -3.45 20.23 12.99
C ILE A 285 -4.52 19.34 12.34
N ASP A 286 -5.00 18.35 13.10
CA ASP A 286 -5.99 17.37 12.68
C ASP A 286 -7.03 17.17 13.79
N PRO A 287 -8.18 17.84 13.72
CA PRO A 287 -9.23 17.75 14.74
C PRO A 287 -9.88 16.36 14.90
N GLU A 288 -9.62 15.45 13.97
CA GLU A 288 -10.16 14.09 13.97
C GLU A 288 -9.10 13.01 14.31
N ASP A 289 -7.90 13.44 14.76
CA ASP A 289 -6.82 12.51 15.10
C ASP A 289 -7.26 11.56 16.23
N LEU A 290 -7.46 10.31 15.85
CA LEU A 290 -7.99 9.27 16.73
C LEU A 290 -7.07 8.99 17.92
N GLN A 291 -5.76 8.98 17.68
CA GLN A 291 -4.76 8.69 18.70
C GLN A 291 -4.67 9.82 19.72
N ALA A 292 -4.77 11.07 19.26
CA ALA A 292 -4.79 12.23 20.14
C ALA A 292 -6.03 12.23 21.04
N HIS A 293 -7.22 11.98 20.47
CA HIS A 293 -8.45 11.89 21.30
C HIS A 293 -8.37 10.77 22.34
N TYR A 294 -7.87 9.59 21.96
CA TYR A 294 -7.68 8.50 22.92
C TYR A 294 -6.71 8.86 24.04
N ASN A 295 -5.56 9.41 23.71
CA ASN A 295 -4.55 9.78 24.70
C ASN A 295 -5.01 10.95 25.57
N LEU A 296 -5.73 11.94 25.04
CA LEU A 296 -6.33 13.03 25.83
C LEU A 296 -7.37 12.52 26.81
N MET A 297 -8.22 11.58 26.41
CA MET A 297 -9.14 10.91 27.34
C MET A 297 -8.39 10.32 28.52
N LEU A 298 -7.30 9.61 28.29
CA LEU A 298 -6.48 9.02 29.36
C LEU A 298 -5.82 10.08 30.23
N CYS A 299 -5.29 11.17 29.62
CA CYS A 299 -4.65 12.26 30.36
C CYS A 299 -5.64 12.98 31.28
N TYR A 300 -6.85 13.32 30.77
CA TYR A 300 -7.87 14.00 31.58
C TYR A 300 -8.42 13.10 32.69
N ASN A 301 -8.52 11.80 32.48
CA ASN A 301 -8.81 10.85 33.57
C ASN A 301 -7.69 10.89 34.65
N GLY A 302 -6.44 10.95 34.24
CA GLY A 302 -5.29 11.09 35.16
C GLY A 302 -5.28 12.39 35.94
N LEU A 303 -5.86 13.47 35.40
CA LEU A 303 -6.05 14.77 36.02
C LEU A 303 -7.34 14.86 36.87
N GLY A 304 -8.20 13.84 36.85
CA GLY A 304 -9.49 13.85 37.54
C GLY A 304 -10.59 14.65 36.82
N ASP A 305 -10.37 15.07 35.56
CA ASP A 305 -11.33 15.81 34.78
C ASP A 305 -12.20 14.87 33.93
N ALA A 306 -13.19 14.28 34.57
CA ALA A 306 -14.12 13.35 33.93
C ALA A 306 -14.93 13.97 32.79
N ALA A 307 -15.22 15.27 32.85
CA ALA A 307 -16.00 15.97 31.83
C ALA A 307 -15.23 16.01 30.49
N ARG A 308 -13.99 16.53 30.50
CA ARG A 308 -13.15 16.56 29.30
C ARG A 308 -12.76 15.16 28.81
N ALA A 309 -12.48 14.24 29.72
CA ALA A 309 -12.25 12.84 29.35
C ALA A 309 -13.45 12.26 28.56
N GLY A 310 -14.68 12.50 29.04
CA GLY A 310 -15.90 12.04 28.37
C GLY A 310 -16.11 12.67 26.99
N GLU A 311 -15.76 13.94 26.81
CA GLU A 311 -15.80 14.59 25.49
C GLU A 311 -14.85 13.94 24.49
N HIS A 312 -13.60 13.69 24.89
CA HIS A 312 -12.62 13.03 24.03
C HIS A 312 -12.98 11.58 23.75
N GLN A 313 -13.58 10.86 24.71
CA GLN A 313 -14.12 9.52 24.48
C GLN A 313 -15.21 9.50 23.41
N LYS A 314 -16.14 10.44 23.45
CA LYS A 314 -17.20 10.57 22.42
C LYS A 314 -16.62 10.81 21.02
N ARG A 315 -15.62 11.69 20.93
CA ARG A 315 -14.93 11.96 19.65
C ARG A 315 -14.14 10.76 19.16
N TYR A 316 -13.40 10.09 20.05
CA TYR A 316 -12.70 8.85 19.73
C TYR A 316 -13.65 7.80 19.16
N LEU A 317 -14.80 7.55 19.82
CA LEU A 317 -15.79 6.60 19.35
C LEU A 317 -16.45 7.00 18.03
N ARG A 318 -16.65 8.32 17.82
CA ARG A 318 -17.20 8.84 16.56
C ARG A 318 -16.27 8.61 15.37
N PHE A 319 -14.98 8.80 15.56
CA PHE A 319 -13.98 8.72 14.48
C PHE A 319 -13.38 7.32 14.35
N LYS A 320 -13.55 6.47 15.36
CA LYS A 320 -13.13 5.07 15.27
C LYS A 320 -13.86 4.38 14.12
N ALA A 321 -13.10 3.63 13.32
CA ALA A 321 -13.67 2.89 12.19
C ALA A 321 -14.85 2.02 12.64
N ASP A 322 -15.97 2.17 11.93
CA ASP A 322 -17.19 1.44 12.21
C ASP A 322 -17.03 -0.05 11.84
N GLU A 323 -17.25 -0.94 12.79
CA GLU A 323 -17.24 -2.39 12.58
C GLU A 323 -18.37 -2.84 11.64
N SER A 324 -19.42 -2.03 11.46
CA SER A 324 -20.51 -2.29 10.52
C SER A 324 -20.02 -2.44 9.09
N SER A 325 -18.91 -1.79 8.73
CA SER A 325 -18.26 -1.94 7.42
C SER A 325 -17.83 -3.38 7.14
N GLN A 326 -17.48 -4.15 8.16
CA GLN A 326 -17.14 -5.57 8.01
C GLN A 326 -18.37 -6.41 7.69
N ALA A 327 -19.52 -6.10 8.28
CA ALA A 327 -20.79 -6.76 7.98
C ALA A 327 -21.21 -6.50 6.51
N LEU A 328 -21.15 -5.24 6.05
CA LEU A 328 -21.48 -4.86 4.68
C LEU A 328 -20.57 -5.55 3.64
N THR A 329 -19.29 -5.67 3.92
CA THR A 329 -18.33 -6.31 2.99
C THR A 329 -18.34 -7.83 3.08
N GLY A 330 -18.92 -8.42 4.13
CA GLY A 330 -18.88 -9.85 4.42
C GLY A 330 -19.49 -10.73 3.33
N ALA A 331 -20.67 -10.37 2.83
CA ALA A 331 -21.34 -11.09 1.75
C ALA A 331 -20.55 -11.03 0.44
N TYR A 332 -20.08 -9.84 0.09
CA TYR A 332 -19.24 -9.61 -1.10
C TYR A 332 -17.96 -10.47 -1.06
N ARG A 333 -17.24 -10.45 0.06
CA ARG A 333 -15.99 -11.21 0.22
C ARG A 333 -16.17 -12.73 0.10
N ARG A 334 -17.32 -13.26 0.55
CA ARG A 334 -17.61 -14.70 0.42
C ARG A 334 -17.86 -15.12 -1.03
N SER A 335 -18.45 -14.25 -1.83
CA SER A 335 -18.75 -14.52 -3.23
C SER A 335 -17.61 -14.16 -4.20
N HIS A 336 -16.61 -13.37 -3.75
CA HIS A 336 -15.50 -12.91 -4.56
C HIS A 336 -14.15 -13.26 -3.88
N ALA A 337 -13.74 -14.52 -4.05
CA ALA A 337 -12.54 -15.04 -3.38
C ALA A 337 -11.26 -14.31 -3.81
N GLU A 338 -11.16 -13.88 -5.06
CA GLU A 338 -10.01 -13.12 -5.57
C GLU A 338 -9.88 -11.76 -4.88
N ASP A 339 -10.98 -11.00 -4.76
CA ASP A 339 -10.98 -9.72 -4.05
C ASP A 339 -10.73 -9.88 -2.54
N ASN A 340 -11.19 -10.99 -1.95
CA ASN A 340 -10.89 -11.29 -0.55
C ASN A 340 -9.40 -11.66 -0.36
N ASN A 341 -8.76 -12.31 -1.32
CA ASN A 341 -7.32 -12.55 -1.33
C ASN A 341 -6.55 -11.23 -1.39
N GLU A 342 -6.91 -10.33 -2.30
CA GLU A 342 -6.30 -8.98 -2.41
C GLU A 342 -6.37 -8.17 -1.11
N ARG A 343 -7.35 -8.41 -0.26
CA ARG A 343 -7.50 -7.75 1.04
C ARG A 343 -6.45 -8.17 2.06
N GLN A 344 -5.91 -9.37 1.95
CA GLN A 344 -4.91 -9.86 2.89
C GLN A 344 -3.61 -9.06 2.75
N ALA A 345 -2.96 -8.77 3.87
CA ALA A 345 -1.70 -8.03 3.85
C ALA A 345 -0.64 -8.77 3.02
N ILE A 346 -0.49 -10.06 3.28
CA ILE A 346 0.30 -10.98 2.45
C ILE A 346 -0.68 -11.86 1.68
N HIS A 347 -0.59 -11.88 0.37
CA HIS A 347 -1.40 -12.70 -0.51
C HIS A 347 -0.59 -13.14 -1.73
N GLU A 348 -0.99 -14.26 -2.32
CA GLU A 348 -0.30 -14.84 -3.47
C GLU A 348 -1.21 -14.86 -4.69
N HIS A 349 -0.63 -14.58 -5.84
CA HIS A 349 -1.25 -14.77 -7.14
C HIS A 349 -0.73 -16.04 -7.80
N GLU A 350 -1.59 -16.78 -8.46
CA GLU A 350 -1.14 -17.83 -9.36
C GLU A 350 -0.64 -17.20 -10.64
N SER A 351 0.59 -17.51 -11.03
CA SER A 351 1.09 -17.13 -12.35
C SER A 351 0.33 -17.85 -13.45
N VAL A 352 0.35 -17.29 -14.65
CA VAL A 352 -0.14 -18.01 -15.84
C VAL A 352 0.63 -19.32 -16.03
N ALA A 353 -0.05 -20.34 -16.56
CA ALA A 353 0.59 -21.61 -16.86
C ALA A 353 1.78 -21.40 -17.81
N LEU A 354 2.86 -22.18 -17.64
CA LEU A 354 3.99 -22.15 -18.56
C LEU A 354 3.50 -22.54 -19.97
N GLY A 355 3.54 -21.55 -20.86
CA GLY A 355 3.28 -21.77 -22.29
C GLY A 355 4.47 -22.42 -22.99
N PRO A 356 4.28 -22.98 -24.20
CA PRO A 356 5.41 -23.38 -25.03
C PRO A 356 6.32 -22.18 -25.28
N ALA A 357 7.64 -22.41 -25.31
CA ALA A 357 8.59 -21.34 -25.61
C ALA A 357 8.15 -20.59 -26.89
N PRO A 358 8.14 -19.27 -26.91
CA PRO A 358 7.79 -18.53 -28.12
C PRO A 358 8.75 -18.98 -29.23
N LYS A 359 8.17 -19.40 -30.37
CA LYS A 359 9.00 -19.69 -31.57
C LYS A 359 9.83 -18.44 -31.85
N PRO A 360 11.14 -18.59 -32.12
CA PRO A 360 11.94 -17.43 -32.49
C PRO A 360 11.24 -16.69 -33.61
N ALA A 361 10.95 -15.41 -33.41
CA ALA A 361 10.34 -14.56 -34.45
C ALA A 361 11.27 -14.63 -35.67
N ALA A 362 10.74 -15.11 -36.80
CA ALA A 362 11.43 -15.01 -38.07
C ALA A 362 11.78 -13.52 -38.25
N ALA A 363 13.06 -13.23 -38.43
CA ALA A 363 13.58 -11.87 -38.54
C ALA A 363 12.74 -11.08 -39.53
N ALA A 364 11.87 -10.22 -39.02
CA ALA A 364 11.10 -9.32 -39.84
C ALA A 364 12.09 -8.34 -40.46
N GLN A 365 12.35 -8.47 -41.75
CA GLN A 365 13.10 -7.52 -42.56
C GLN A 365 12.47 -6.14 -42.34
N ALA A 366 13.17 -5.27 -41.65
CA ALA A 366 12.79 -3.88 -41.47
C ALA A 366 12.67 -3.20 -42.86
N LYS A 367 11.46 -3.05 -43.37
CA LYS A 367 11.20 -2.13 -44.46
C LYS A 367 11.46 -0.73 -43.93
N LYS A 368 12.56 -0.12 -44.40
CA LYS A 368 12.87 1.31 -44.20
C LYS A 368 11.71 2.13 -44.78
N ALA A 369 10.83 2.64 -43.93
CA ALA A 369 9.88 3.66 -44.33
C ALA A 369 10.63 5.00 -44.41
N THR A 370 10.92 5.46 -45.61
CA THR A 370 11.39 6.81 -45.88
C THR A 370 10.27 7.80 -45.59
N LEU A 371 10.37 8.49 -44.46
CA LEU A 371 9.53 9.66 -44.19
C LEU A 371 9.90 10.80 -45.15
N LYS A 372 9.01 11.06 -46.11
CA LYS A 372 9.04 12.30 -46.88
C LYS A 372 8.46 13.42 -45.98
N HIS A 373 9.31 14.38 -45.62
CA HIS A 373 8.86 15.66 -45.07
C HIS A 373 8.09 16.44 -46.17
N PRO A 374 6.90 16.99 -45.90
CA PRO A 374 6.34 18.03 -46.73
C PRO A 374 7.05 19.36 -46.43
N GLY A 375 7.58 19.94 -47.50
CA GLY A 375 8.31 21.23 -47.39
C GLY A 375 7.38 22.36 -46.94
N MET A 376 7.88 23.19 -46.03
CA MET A 376 7.39 24.53 -45.81
C MET A 376 7.83 25.41 -46.98
N SER A 377 6.85 26.02 -47.68
CA SER A 377 7.10 27.20 -48.52
C SER A 377 6.23 28.35 -47.98
N ARG A 378 6.94 29.37 -47.51
CA ARG A 378 6.58 30.79 -47.31
C ARG A 378 5.27 31.16 -46.65
#